data_d77c3ed5ec447438e50895c4c7e8e73b
#
_entry.id   d77c3ed5ec447438e50895c4c7e8e73b
#
_cell.length_a   1.000
_cell.length_b   1.000
_cell.length_c   1.000
_cell.angle_alpha   90.00
_cell.angle_beta   90.00
_cell.angle_gamma   90.00
#
_symmetry.space_group_name_H-M   'P 1'
#
loop_
_entity.id
_entity.type
_entity.pdbx_description
1 polymer ?
#
loop_
_entity_poly.entity_id
_entity_poly.type
_entity_poly.pdbx_seq_one_letter_code
_entity_poly.pdbx_strand_id
1 'polypeptide(L)'
;MFGTPIFNNFLVYHGWRKRGYCFQWTEDLLLALDTLKLKTLELHWGDAYRDTWRENNCVVVTAKGQPFERGMILECWRHFGHLRWNLVPSDEDPYYENTKWAEKVRARAAAKASRANHGVAFQTRVAPNAKAGN
;
A
#
# COMPACT_ATOMS: atom_id res chain seq x y z
N MET A 1 21.40 -2.99 13.44
CA MET A 1 21.51 -4.36 12.94
C MET A 1 20.38 -4.56 11.94
N PHE A 2 20.66 -4.41 10.66
CA PHE A 2 19.67 -4.44 9.60
C PHE A 2 19.65 -5.85 9.01
N GLY A 3 18.62 -6.63 9.35
CA GLY A 3 18.41 -7.93 8.74
C GLY A 3 18.07 -7.79 7.25
N THR A 4 18.33 -8.81 6.45
CA THR A 4 17.91 -8.86 5.06
C THR A 4 16.37 -8.81 4.97
N PRO A 5 15.77 -8.39 3.84
CA PRO A 5 14.32 -8.43 3.64
C PRO A 5 13.69 -9.80 3.95
N ILE A 6 14.38 -10.87 3.57
CA ILE A 6 13.96 -12.26 3.88
C ILE A 6 13.92 -12.50 5.39
N PHE A 7 14.90 -12.00 6.13
CA PHE A 7 14.91 -12.11 7.60
C PHE A 7 13.77 -11.31 8.23
N ASN A 8 13.42 -10.16 7.67
CA ASN A 8 12.26 -9.39 8.12
C ASN A 8 10.93 -10.16 7.90
N ASN A 9 10.75 -10.82 6.76
CA ASN A 9 9.61 -11.69 6.50
C ASN A 9 9.54 -12.85 7.49
N PHE A 10 10.68 -13.47 7.80
CA PHE A 10 10.77 -14.50 8.83
C PHE A 10 10.30 -13.98 10.20
N LEU A 11 10.75 -12.80 10.62
CA LEU A 11 10.35 -12.19 11.90
C LEU A 11 8.86 -11.87 11.95
N VAL A 12 8.27 -11.43 10.85
CA VAL A 12 6.82 -11.16 10.77
C VAL A 12 6.02 -12.46 10.79
N TYR A 13 6.47 -13.47 10.05
CA TYR A 13 5.82 -14.78 9.99
C TYR A 13 5.76 -15.45 11.37
N HIS A 14 6.81 -15.33 12.18
CA HIS A 14 6.85 -15.87 13.54
C HIS A 14 6.21 -14.94 14.60
N GLY A 15 5.53 -13.87 14.19
CA GLY A 15 4.84 -12.96 15.10
C GLY A 15 5.74 -12.02 15.91
N TRP A 16 7.04 -11.99 15.63
CA TRP A 16 8.00 -11.13 16.32
C TRP A 16 7.97 -9.68 15.83
N ARG A 17 7.37 -9.44 14.65
CA ARG A 17 7.04 -8.11 14.14
C ARG A 17 5.60 -8.08 13.65
N LYS A 18 4.90 -6.97 13.92
CA LYS A 18 3.48 -6.82 13.55
C LYS A 18 3.27 -6.39 12.09
N ARG A 19 4.26 -5.78 11.46
CA ARG A 19 4.22 -5.28 10.06
C ARG A 19 5.61 -5.41 9.43
N GLY A 20 5.66 -5.50 8.11
CA GLY A 20 6.93 -5.50 7.38
C GLY A 20 6.96 -6.41 6.16
N TYR A 21 5.84 -7.04 5.77
CA TYR A 21 5.75 -7.76 4.50
C TYR A 21 5.78 -6.80 3.31
N CYS A 22 6.30 -7.27 2.18
CA CYS A 22 6.37 -6.48 0.94
C CYS A 22 5.01 -5.89 0.55
N PHE A 23 3.91 -6.66 0.63
CA PHE A 23 2.57 -6.18 0.32
C PHE A 23 2.11 -5.04 1.25
N GLN A 24 2.52 -5.01 2.52
CA GLN A 24 2.15 -3.93 3.44
C GLN A 24 2.82 -2.61 3.07
N TRP A 25 4.09 -2.66 2.68
CA TRP A 25 4.81 -1.49 2.16
C TRP A 25 4.17 -0.97 0.87
N THR A 26 3.78 -1.90 -0.02
CA THR A 26 3.13 -1.57 -1.28
C THR A 26 1.73 -0.98 -1.06
N GLU A 27 0.94 -1.52 -0.11
CA GLU A 27 -0.35 -0.93 0.28
C GLU A 27 -0.18 0.51 0.78
N ASP A 28 0.73 0.72 1.71
CA ASP A 28 0.97 2.05 2.30
C ASP A 28 1.42 3.05 1.22
N LEU A 29 2.32 2.63 0.31
CA LEU A 29 2.78 3.46 -0.80
C LEU A 29 1.66 3.77 -1.80
N LEU A 30 0.89 2.76 -2.22
CA LEU A 30 -0.23 2.94 -3.16
C LEU A 30 -1.25 3.94 -2.61
N LEU A 31 -1.66 3.77 -1.35
CA LEU A 31 -2.65 4.65 -0.72
C LEU A 31 -2.12 6.06 -0.51
N ALA A 32 -0.83 6.21 -0.16
CA ALA A 32 -0.20 7.52 -0.06
C ALA A 32 -0.18 8.25 -1.41
N LEU A 33 0.19 7.55 -2.49
CA LEU A 33 0.19 8.12 -3.85
C LEU A 33 -1.22 8.43 -4.36
N ASP A 34 -2.24 7.61 -4.02
CA ASP A 34 -3.64 7.87 -4.38
C ASP A 34 -4.15 9.20 -3.78
N THR A 35 -3.61 9.66 -2.65
CA THR A 35 -3.97 10.96 -2.06
C THR A 35 -3.58 12.14 -2.93
N LEU A 36 -2.59 11.99 -3.80
CA LEU A 36 -2.10 13.04 -4.70
C LEU A 36 -3.06 13.37 -5.84
N LYS A 37 -4.09 12.52 -6.07
CA LYS A 37 -5.10 12.70 -7.13
C LYS A 37 -4.48 12.95 -8.51
N LEU A 38 -3.50 12.13 -8.88
CA LEU A 38 -2.76 12.23 -10.13
C LEU A 38 -3.72 12.20 -11.33
N LYS A 39 -3.55 13.15 -12.26
CA LYS A 39 -4.46 13.30 -13.44
C LYS A 39 -3.91 12.66 -14.70
N THR A 40 -2.59 12.60 -14.83
CA THR A 40 -1.86 12.14 -16.02
C THR A 40 -1.15 10.81 -15.83
N LEU A 41 -1.17 10.30 -14.61
CA LEU A 41 -0.55 9.04 -14.24
C LEU A 41 -1.59 8.07 -13.68
N GLU A 42 -1.35 6.78 -13.84
CA GLU A 42 -2.12 5.69 -13.27
C GLU A 42 -1.23 4.83 -12.36
N LEU A 43 -1.82 4.34 -11.29
CA LEU A 43 -1.14 3.53 -10.28
C LEU A 43 -1.68 2.11 -10.33
N HIS A 44 -0.79 1.16 -10.50
CA HIS A 44 -1.06 -0.26 -10.60
C HIS A 44 -0.40 -1.02 -9.45
N TRP A 45 -0.91 -2.20 -9.15
CA TRP A 45 -0.28 -3.17 -8.26
C TRP A 45 0.48 -4.19 -9.08
N GLY A 46 1.75 -4.37 -8.82
CA GLY A 46 2.60 -5.39 -9.43
C GLY A 46 2.93 -6.51 -8.45
N ASP A 47 2.81 -7.74 -8.92
CA ASP A 47 3.22 -8.96 -8.21
C ASP A 47 4.33 -9.65 -8.98
N ALA A 48 5.33 -10.15 -8.26
CA ALA A 48 6.31 -11.10 -8.76
C ALA A 48 6.37 -12.32 -7.84
N TYR A 49 6.53 -13.50 -8.41
CA TYR A 49 6.66 -14.79 -7.70
C TYR A 49 5.54 -15.08 -6.70
N ARG A 50 4.31 -14.72 -7.07
CA ARG A 50 3.11 -14.84 -6.21
C ARG A 50 2.97 -16.24 -5.61
N ASP A 51 2.50 -16.27 -4.35
CA ASP A 51 2.27 -17.50 -3.57
C ASP A 51 3.55 -18.30 -3.30
N THR A 52 4.72 -17.67 -3.42
CA THR A 52 6.02 -18.27 -3.07
C THR A 52 6.70 -17.48 -1.95
N TRP A 53 7.73 -18.08 -1.34
CA TRP A 53 8.57 -17.38 -0.34
C TRP A 53 9.36 -16.19 -0.92
N ARG A 54 9.47 -16.12 -2.26
CA ARG A 54 10.11 -15.02 -3.00
C ARG A 54 9.13 -13.93 -3.43
N GLU A 55 7.86 -14.07 -3.05
CA GLU A 55 6.84 -13.09 -3.44
C GLU A 55 7.29 -11.67 -3.15
N ASN A 56 7.16 -10.83 -4.14
CA ASN A 56 7.47 -9.41 -4.07
C ASN A 56 6.36 -8.59 -4.71
N ASN A 57 6.01 -7.48 -4.06
CA ASN A 57 4.96 -6.58 -4.52
C ASN A 57 5.52 -5.18 -4.68
N CYS A 58 4.98 -4.44 -5.62
CA CYS A 58 5.38 -3.07 -5.89
C CYS A 58 4.20 -2.22 -6.39
N VAL A 59 4.35 -0.91 -6.35
CA VAL A 59 3.50 0.00 -7.12
C VAL A 59 4.15 0.22 -8.48
N VAL A 60 3.36 0.16 -9.55
CA VAL A 60 3.81 0.54 -10.88
C VAL A 60 3.07 1.79 -11.31
N VAL A 61 3.82 2.76 -11.81
CA VAL A 61 3.29 4.03 -12.32
C VAL A 61 3.41 4.05 -13.83
N THR A 62 2.30 4.27 -14.51
CA THR A 62 2.26 4.49 -15.97
C THR A 62 1.76 5.88 -16.31
N ALA A 63 2.03 6.37 -17.49
CA ALA A 63 1.22 7.44 -18.04
C ALA A 63 -0.20 6.92 -18.26
N LYS A 64 -1.19 7.78 -18.11
CA LYS A 64 -2.60 7.41 -18.22
C LYS A 64 -2.91 6.75 -19.58
N GLY A 65 -3.54 5.57 -19.54
CA GLY A 65 -3.87 4.79 -20.72
C GLY A 65 -2.68 4.00 -21.32
N GLN A 66 -1.52 3.99 -20.67
CA GLN A 66 -0.41 3.14 -21.08
C GLN A 66 -0.48 1.77 -20.39
N PRO A 67 -0.04 0.69 -21.06
CA PRO A 67 -0.05 -0.63 -20.48
C PRO A 67 0.97 -0.75 -19.33
N PHE A 68 0.71 -1.67 -18.40
CA PHE A 68 1.52 -1.94 -17.22
C PHE A 68 3.02 -2.14 -17.53
N GLU A 69 3.34 -2.85 -18.60
CA GLU A 69 4.71 -3.19 -19.02
C GLU A 69 5.54 -1.95 -19.41
N ARG A 70 4.90 -0.82 -19.66
CA ARG A 70 5.58 0.46 -19.94
C ARG A 70 5.76 1.31 -18.69
N GLY A 71 5.41 0.78 -17.54
CA GLY A 71 5.45 1.48 -16.27
C GLY A 71 6.81 1.48 -15.60
N MET A 72 6.87 2.29 -14.55
CA MET A 72 7.98 2.39 -13.63
C MET A 72 7.59 1.76 -12.30
N ILE A 73 8.38 0.80 -11.85
CA ILE A 73 8.28 0.17 -10.54
C ILE A 73 8.70 1.15 -9.47
N LEU A 74 7.90 1.22 -8.39
CA LEU A 74 8.22 1.92 -7.15
C LEU A 74 8.13 0.91 -6.00
N GLU A 75 9.25 0.70 -5.32
CA GLU A 75 9.38 -0.27 -4.24
C GLU A 75 10.14 0.33 -3.06
N CYS A 76 9.64 0.14 -1.84
CA CYS A 76 10.30 0.62 -0.61
C CYS A 76 10.75 -0.53 0.31
N TRP A 77 10.37 -1.77 0.02
CA TRP A 77 10.58 -2.90 0.92
C TRP A 77 12.03 -3.36 1.00
N ARG A 78 12.71 -3.53 -0.14
CA ARG A 78 14.11 -4.04 -0.18
C ARG A 78 15.11 -3.15 0.54
N HIS A 79 14.84 -1.87 0.60
CA HIS A 79 15.72 -0.87 1.20
C HIS A 79 15.11 -0.23 2.46
N PHE A 80 14.21 -0.95 3.14
CA PHE A 80 13.64 -0.54 4.44
C PHE A 80 13.11 0.90 4.48
N GLY A 81 12.30 1.26 3.48
CA GLY A 81 11.66 2.57 3.36
C GLY A 81 12.36 3.53 2.38
N HIS A 82 13.54 3.19 1.88
CA HIS A 82 14.14 3.95 0.80
C HIS A 82 13.52 3.53 -0.53
N LEU A 83 13.05 4.50 -1.30
CA LEU A 83 12.43 4.25 -2.60
C LEU A 83 13.45 3.72 -3.60
N ARG A 84 13.18 2.53 -4.13
CA ARG A 84 13.82 1.99 -5.33
C ARG A 84 12.87 2.17 -6.50
N TRP A 85 13.39 2.49 -7.66
CA TRP A 85 12.64 2.55 -8.91
C TRP A 85 13.38 1.89 -10.06
N ASN A 86 12.64 1.31 -10.99
CA ASN A 86 13.17 0.71 -12.22
C ASN A 86 12.04 0.62 -13.25
N LEU A 87 12.39 0.41 -14.51
CA LEU A 87 11.36 0.11 -15.53
C LEU A 87 10.92 -1.35 -15.42
N VAL A 88 9.64 -1.62 -15.62
CA VAL A 88 9.09 -2.98 -15.56
C VAL A 88 9.88 -3.96 -16.42
N PRO A 89 10.20 -3.69 -17.71
CA PRO A 89 10.91 -4.64 -18.55
C PRO A 89 12.41 -4.77 -18.21
N SER A 90 12.95 -3.89 -17.38
CA SER A 90 14.38 -3.89 -17.01
C SER A 90 14.62 -4.42 -15.60
N ASP A 91 13.57 -4.81 -14.88
CA ASP A 91 13.70 -5.33 -13.53
C ASP A 91 14.09 -6.81 -13.53
N GLU A 92 14.81 -7.23 -12.49
CA GLU A 92 15.21 -8.63 -12.30
C GLU A 92 14.02 -9.53 -11.98
N ASP A 93 12.99 -8.96 -11.34
CA ASP A 93 11.77 -9.69 -10.98
C ASP A 93 10.73 -9.58 -12.09
N PRO A 94 10.07 -10.69 -12.49
CA PRO A 94 9.06 -10.71 -13.53
C PRO A 94 7.72 -10.22 -12.97
N TYR A 95 7.53 -8.90 -12.88
CA TYR A 95 6.29 -8.31 -12.40
C TYR A 95 5.16 -8.43 -13.43
N TYR A 96 3.97 -8.73 -12.93
CA TYR A 96 2.72 -8.69 -13.67
C TYR A 96 1.65 -7.92 -12.88
N GLU A 97 0.67 -7.38 -13.59
CA GLU A 97 -0.37 -6.56 -12.98
C GLU A 97 -1.38 -7.40 -12.19
N ASN A 98 -1.75 -6.91 -10.99
CA ASN A 98 -2.82 -7.47 -10.17
C ASN A 98 -3.89 -6.40 -9.85
N THR A 99 -4.77 -6.16 -10.80
CA THR A 99 -5.87 -5.18 -10.68
C THR A 99 -6.80 -5.51 -9.51
N LYS A 100 -7.12 -6.78 -9.29
CA LYS A 100 -8.01 -7.24 -8.21
C LYS A 100 -7.47 -6.89 -6.84
N TRP A 101 -6.14 -6.98 -6.65
CA TRP A 101 -5.53 -6.63 -5.36
C TRP A 101 -5.52 -5.12 -5.14
N ALA A 102 -5.21 -4.34 -6.16
CA ALA A 102 -5.29 -2.88 -6.08
C ALA A 102 -6.69 -2.39 -5.69
N GLU A 103 -7.74 -2.94 -6.34
CA GLU A 103 -9.14 -2.64 -6.01
C GLU A 103 -9.50 -3.03 -4.57
N LYS A 104 -9.08 -4.21 -4.11
CA LYS A 104 -9.31 -4.69 -2.75
C LYS A 104 -8.65 -3.78 -1.70
N VAL A 105 -7.44 -3.33 -1.94
CA VAL A 105 -6.71 -2.41 -1.05
C VAL A 105 -7.47 -1.08 -0.94
N ARG A 106 -7.85 -0.49 -2.07
CA ARG A 106 -8.61 0.76 -2.11
C ARG A 106 -9.98 0.64 -1.46
N ALA A 107 -10.70 -0.44 -1.69
CA ALA A 107 -11.99 -0.69 -1.06
C ALA A 107 -11.89 -0.82 0.48
N ARG A 108 -10.86 -1.52 0.98
CA ARG A 108 -10.60 -1.62 2.42
C ARG A 108 -10.28 -0.26 3.05
N ALA A 109 -9.48 0.55 2.38
CA ALA A 109 -9.14 1.89 2.84
C ALA A 109 -10.37 2.81 2.89
N ALA A 110 -11.22 2.80 1.86
CA ALA A 110 -12.47 3.56 1.80
C ALA A 110 -13.44 3.14 2.91
N ALA A 111 -13.63 1.84 3.16
CA ALA A 111 -14.47 1.32 4.22
C ALA A 111 -13.97 1.75 5.62
N LYS A 112 -12.65 1.74 5.83
CA LYS A 112 -12.04 2.20 7.09
C LYS A 112 -12.26 3.70 7.31
N ALA A 113 -12.09 4.53 6.29
CA ALA A 113 -12.35 5.96 6.35
C ALA A 113 -13.81 6.28 6.66
N SER A 114 -14.76 5.58 6.03
CA SER A 114 -16.20 5.73 6.30
C SER A 114 -16.55 5.41 7.75
N ARG A 115 -16.02 4.33 8.31
CA ARG A 115 -16.26 3.96 9.73
C ARG A 115 -15.69 5.01 10.69
N ALA A 116 -14.52 5.55 10.42
CA ALA A 116 -13.90 6.59 11.24
C ALA A 116 -14.77 7.86 11.26
N ASN A 117 -15.30 8.28 10.10
CA ASN A 117 -16.18 9.45 9.99
C ASN A 117 -17.50 9.25 10.73
N HIS A 118 -18.11 8.05 10.69
CA HIS A 118 -19.33 7.75 11.46
C HIS A 118 -19.06 7.76 12.97
N GLY A 119 -17.92 7.25 13.42
CA GLY A 119 -17.54 7.28 14.85
C GLY A 119 -17.37 8.69 15.39
N VAL A 120 -16.77 9.59 14.63
CA VAL A 120 -16.61 11.01 15.00
C VAL A 120 -17.98 11.72 15.04
N ALA A 121 -18.85 11.49 14.06
CA ALA A 121 -20.19 12.08 14.01
C ALA A 121 -21.08 11.62 15.19
N PHE A 122 -20.90 10.38 15.68
CA PHE A 122 -21.62 9.88 16.84
C PHE A 122 -21.13 10.55 18.15
N GLN A 123 -19.81 10.74 18.31
CA GLN A 123 -19.26 11.40 19.50
C GLN A 123 -19.64 12.87 19.61
N THR A 124 -19.77 13.60 18.50
CA THR A 124 -20.21 15.00 18.50
C THR A 124 -21.69 15.17 18.83
N ARG A 125 -22.52 14.13 18.68
CA ARG A 125 -23.94 14.15 19.04
C ARG A 125 -24.22 13.82 20.51
N VAL A 126 -23.26 13.27 21.24
CA VAL A 126 -23.42 12.80 22.63
C VAL A 126 -22.84 13.79 23.66
N ALA A 127 -22.36 14.94 23.26
CA ALA A 127 -21.93 15.98 24.22
C ALA A 127 -23.18 16.55 24.93
N PRO A 128 -23.36 16.33 26.25
CA PRO A 128 -24.49 16.87 26.96
C PRO A 128 -24.37 18.38 27.12
N ASN A 129 -25.48 19.05 26.84
CA ASN A 129 -25.71 20.45 27.16
C ASN A 129 -25.40 20.68 28.65
N ALA A 130 -24.23 21.25 28.97
CA ALA A 130 -23.98 21.75 30.33
C ALA A 130 -24.87 22.97 30.52
N LYS A 131 -25.99 22.77 31.18
CA LYS A 131 -26.85 23.84 31.69
C LYS A 131 -25.99 24.70 32.62
N ALA A 132 -25.78 25.95 32.23
CA ALA A 132 -25.48 27.01 33.17
C ALA A 132 -26.68 27.12 34.13
N GLY A 133 -26.46 26.80 35.39
CA GLY A 133 -27.38 27.06 36.49
C GLY A 133 -26.73 28.08 37.42
N ASN A 134 -27.45 29.13 37.66
CA ASN A 134 -27.21 30.23 38.58
C ASN A 134 -26.27 29.94 39.74
#